data_65ebf2ffa266557fb9b6f79ec5215b0c
#
_entry.id   65ebf2ffa266557fb9b6f79ec5215b0c
#
_cell.length_a   1.000
_cell.length_b   1.000
_cell.length_c   1.000
_cell.angle_alpha   90.00
_cell.angle_beta   90.00
_cell.angle_gamma   90.00
#
_symmetry.space_group_name_H-M   'P 1'
#
loop_
_entity.id
_entity.type
_entity.pdbx_description
1 polymer ?
#
loop_
_entity_poly.entity_id
_entity_poly.type
_entity_poly.pdbx_seq_one_letter_code
_entity_poly.pdbx_strand_id
1 'polypeptide(L)'
;PSWSRSVSTSITSPASSKVPEGTSSLPAQPASGPPGASGPAPAVGVAGLLGRPYKTIRLEWTSDLRLLRVRMCVRPIQCYSLAAMGELKQMLDDISANPGLVRHFVMTSDVPQVFNFGGDLALFVLLVRAGDIESLELYGRRCVDLVWWMENAAKLGIHTTVLAQGDTLGGGLESVLPFHKVIFERGAHAGFPEVLFNLFPGMGAWDFTIRKAGFAVANEMILSGRLYTAEELHYRRLVDVVAEPGEGEAALERAVREVDPRLRGTLAALRAQSVAAPIRHESLMEIVKLWADSAMSLTDRDLRLMERLARAQARKAGGADEGAVEEIKRLELENAWGDRRSGFERRTSGGGDRRMRG
;
A
#
# COMPACT_ATOMS: atom_id res chain seq x y z
N PRO A 1 10.07 -49.29 -23.37
CA PRO A 1 8.81 -50.01 -23.18
C PRO A 1 7.65 -49.08 -23.29
N SER A 2 6.89 -49.37 -24.28
CA SER A 2 5.65 -48.81 -24.76
C SER A 2 4.51 -48.86 -23.75
N TRP A 3 3.71 -47.80 -23.69
CA TRP A 3 2.32 -47.86 -23.28
C TRP A 3 1.47 -46.98 -24.21
N SER A 4 0.91 -47.63 -25.21
CA SER A 4 -0.27 -47.17 -25.95
C SER A 4 -1.49 -47.87 -25.36
N ARG A 5 -2.52 -47.12 -24.89
CA ARG A 5 -3.92 -47.57 -24.94
C ARG A 5 -4.84 -46.37 -25.07
N SER A 6 -5.43 -46.24 -26.22
CA SER A 6 -6.61 -45.48 -26.54
C SER A 6 -7.84 -46.10 -25.86
N VAL A 7 -8.66 -45.26 -25.22
CA VAL A 7 -10.05 -45.59 -24.90
C VAL A 7 -10.93 -44.47 -25.44
N SER A 8 -11.67 -44.86 -26.47
CA SER A 8 -12.75 -44.09 -27.09
C SER A 8 -14.03 -44.36 -26.28
N THR A 9 -14.68 -43.33 -25.76
CA THR A 9 -16.06 -43.42 -25.29
C THR A 9 -16.88 -42.31 -25.90
N SER A 10 -17.76 -42.72 -26.76
CA SER A 10 -18.85 -41.99 -27.39
C SER A 10 -19.90 -41.60 -26.33
N ILE A 11 -20.24 -40.32 -26.23
CA ILE A 11 -21.40 -39.85 -25.45
C ILE A 11 -22.42 -39.27 -26.41
N THR A 12 -23.57 -39.95 -26.44
CA THR A 12 -24.78 -39.60 -27.16
C THR A 12 -25.51 -38.44 -26.50
N SER A 13 -25.94 -37.43 -27.29
CA SER A 13 -26.81 -36.34 -26.86
C SER A 13 -28.25 -36.82 -26.60
N PRO A 14 -28.92 -36.28 -25.59
CA PRO A 14 -30.39 -36.39 -25.53
C PRO A 14 -31.07 -35.13 -26.07
N ALA A 15 -32.25 -35.38 -26.60
CA ALA A 15 -33.10 -34.55 -27.42
C ALA A 15 -33.69 -33.29 -26.76
N SER A 16 -33.94 -32.31 -27.60
CA SER A 16 -34.76 -31.12 -27.48
C SER A 16 -36.14 -31.36 -26.86
N SER A 17 -36.50 -30.60 -25.81
CA SER A 17 -37.88 -30.43 -25.39
C SER A 17 -38.29 -28.95 -25.54
N LYS A 18 -39.32 -28.72 -26.31
CA LYS A 18 -39.98 -27.44 -26.58
C LYS A 18 -40.67 -26.91 -25.33
N VAL A 19 -40.53 -25.60 -25.06
CA VAL A 19 -41.30 -24.82 -24.08
C VAL A 19 -42.31 -23.97 -24.86
N PRO A 20 -43.59 -23.89 -24.43
CA PRO A 20 -44.59 -23.12 -25.13
C PRO A 20 -44.53 -21.62 -24.80
N GLU A 21 -44.80 -20.81 -25.82
CA GLU A 21 -44.99 -19.38 -25.72
C GLU A 21 -46.32 -19.05 -25.03
N GLY A 22 -46.24 -18.27 -23.96
CA GLY A 22 -47.36 -17.64 -23.29
C GLY A 22 -47.20 -16.13 -23.25
N THR A 23 -47.92 -15.41 -24.08
CA THR A 23 -48.03 -13.98 -24.13
C THR A 23 -48.84 -13.46 -22.94
N SER A 24 -48.26 -12.58 -22.10
CA SER A 24 -49.02 -11.69 -21.24
C SER A 24 -48.29 -10.35 -21.15
N SER A 25 -48.87 -9.35 -21.79
CA SER A 25 -48.44 -7.96 -21.77
C SER A 25 -48.99 -7.26 -20.53
N LEU A 26 -48.12 -6.76 -19.66
CA LEU A 26 -48.41 -5.77 -18.65
C LEU A 26 -47.72 -4.43 -19.02
N PRO A 27 -48.33 -3.27 -18.79
CA PRO A 27 -47.81 -1.98 -19.20
C PRO A 27 -46.64 -1.56 -18.35
N ALA A 28 -45.55 -1.10 -19.00
CA ALA A 28 -44.36 -0.56 -18.40
C ALA A 28 -44.70 0.76 -17.64
N GLN A 29 -44.42 0.79 -16.34
CA GLN A 29 -44.28 2.01 -15.58
C GLN A 29 -42.94 2.69 -15.89
N PRO A 30 -42.87 4.04 -16.00
CA PRO A 30 -41.58 4.71 -16.21
C PRO A 30 -40.72 4.60 -14.95
N ALA A 31 -39.56 3.97 -15.09
CA ALA A 31 -38.53 3.96 -14.07
C ALA A 31 -38.00 5.38 -13.85
N SER A 32 -38.22 5.92 -12.65
CA SER A 32 -37.52 7.09 -12.16
C SER A 32 -36.07 6.74 -11.98
N GLY A 33 -35.20 7.19 -12.90
CA GLY A 33 -33.75 7.05 -12.79
C GLY A 33 -33.21 7.84 -11.59
N PRO A 34 -32.09 7.40 -11.00
CA PRO A 34 -31.45 8.14 -9.91
C PRO A 34 -30.98 9.51 -10.39
N PRO A 35 -31.02 10.56 -9.54
CA PRO A 35 -30.59 11.89 -9.93
C PRO A 35 -29.05 11.93 -10.10
N GLY A 36 -28.62 12.45 -11.25
CA GLY A 36 -27.31 13.05 -11.44
C GLY A 36 -26.13 12.10 -11.61
N ALA A 37 -26.10 11.29 -12.66
CA ALA A 37 -24.83 10.87 -13.23
C ALA A 37 -24.23 12.09 -13.97
N SER A 38 -23.32 12.79 -13.32
CA SER A 38 -22.43 13.73 -14.00
C SER A 38 -21.72 12.96 -15.12
N GLY A 39 -21.87 13.40 -16.37
CA GLY A 39 -21.16 12.81 -17.50
C GLY A 39 -19.64 12.74 -17.28
N PRO A 40 -18.91 11.89 -18.01
CA PRO A 40 -17.48 11.77 -17.85
C PRO A 40 -16.85 13.16 -17.91
N ALA A 41 -15.98 13.48 -16.93
CA ALA A 41 -15.24 14.73 -16.89
C ALA A 41 -14.49 14.90 -18.22
N PRO A 42 -14.39 16.12 -18.76
CA PRO A 42 -13.73 16.34 -20.04
C PRO A 42 -12.27 15.82 -19.96
N ALA A 43 -11.86 15.13 -21.01
CA ALA A 43 -10.51 14.55 -21.10
C ALA A 43 -9.44 15.63 -20.88
N VAL A 44 -8.62 15.48 -19.85
CA VAL A 44 -7.55 16.42 -19.48
C VAL A 44 -6.28 15.96 -20.18
N GLY A 45 -5.78 16.76 -21.16
CA GLY A 45 -4.46 16.48 -21.78
C GLY A 45 -3.30 16.67 -20.79
N VAL A 46 -2.07 16.37 -21.24
CA VAL A 46 -0.84 16.56 -20.43
C VAL A 46 -0.74 17.96 -19.84
N ALA A 47 -1.01 19.00 -20.65
CA ALA A 47 -0.97 20.39 -20.19
C ALA A 47 -1.97 20.68 -19.05
N GLY A 48 -3.16 20.11 -19.13
CA GLY A 48 -4.17 20.26 -18.07
C GLY A 48 -3.77 19.52 -16.80
N LEU A 49 -3.19 18.33 -16.92
CA LEU A 49 -2.69 17.57 -15.77
C LEU A 49 -1.55 18.32 -15.07
N LEU A 50 -0.56 18.82 -15.83
CA LEU A 50 0.59 19.54 -15.28
C LEU A 50 0.23 20.94 -14.77
N GLY A 51 -0.82 21.55 -15.31
CA GLY A 51 -1.26 22.91 -14.97
C GLY A 51 -2.10 23.00 -13.68
N ARG A 52 -2.44 21.88 -13.03
CA ARG A 52 -3.17 21.93 -11.77
C ARG A 52 -2.29 22.46 -10.63
N PRO A 53 -2.84 23.24 -9.71
CA PRO A 53 -2.09 23.84 -8.60
C PRO A 53 -1.95 22.85 -7.44
N TYR A 54 -1.18 21.76 -7.63
CA TYR A 54 -0.88 20.82 -6.57
C TYR A 54 0.03 21.46 -5.51
N LYS A 55 -0.21 21.13 -4.23
CA LYS A 55 0.55 21.62 -3.07
C LYS A 55 1.41 20.56 -2.41
N THR A 56 1.01 19.31 -2.53
CA THR A 56 1.62 18.15 -1.84
C THR A 56 2.35 17.22 -2.81
N ILE A 57 2.19 17.43 -4.11
CA ILE A 57 2.90 16.71 -5.17
C ILE A 57 3.39 17.69 -6.24
N ARG A 58 4.48 17.31 -6.91
CA ARG A 58 4.97 17.96 -8.14
C ARG A 58 4.97 16.95 -9.26
N LEU A 59 4.58 17.41 -10.45
CA LEU A 59 4.49 16.57 -11.64
C LEU A 59 5.56 17.01 -12.66
N GLU A 60 6.27 16.02 -13.21
CA GLU A 60 7.22 16.18 -14.31
C GLU A 60 6.83 15.24 -15.44
N TRP A 61 7.01 15.69 -16.68
CA TRP A 61 6.63 14.95 -17.88
C TRP A 61 7.81 14.73 -18.83
N THR A 62 8.00 13.49 -19.26
CA THR A 62 8.98 13.11 -20.27
C THR A 62 8.26 12.58 -21.50
N SER A 63 8.27 13.37 -22.59
CA SER A 63 7.38 13.17 -23.74
C SER A 63 7.69 11.92 -24.57
N ASP A 64 8.96 11.60 -24.82
CA ASP A 64 9.41 10.44 -25.60
C ASP A 64 8.98 9.12 -24.96
N LEU A 65 8.98 9.03 -23.64
CA LEU A 65 8.57 7.87 -22.86
C LEU A 65 7.09 7.93 -22.44
N ARG A 66 6.39 9.04 -22.63
CA ARG A 66 5.07 9.29 -22.05
C ARG A 66 5.08 8.97 -20.54
N LEU A 67 6.14 9.43 -19.88
CA LEU A 67 6.39 9.21 -18.48
C LEU A 67 5.89 10.37 -17.65
N LEU A 68 5.02 10.08 -16.70
CA LEU A 68 4.62 10.99 -15.64
C LEU A 68 5.40 10.64 -14.37
N ARG A 69 6.19 11.59 -13.88
CA ARG A 69 6.85 11.51 -12.59
C ARG A 69 6.09 12.33 -11.57
N VAL A 70 5.79 11.72 -10.45
CA VAL A 70 5.14 12.31 -9.27
C VAL A 70 6.17 12.40 -8.15
N ARG A 71 6.50 13.61 -7.72
CA ARG A 71 7.35 13.85 -6.55
C ARG A 71 6.48 14.27 -5.40
N MET A 72 6.44 13.47 -4.34
CA MET A 72 5.74 13.82 -3.11
C MET A 72 6.52 14.89 -2.34
N CYS A 73 5.82 15.94 -1.89
CA CYS A 73 6.42 17.07 -1.16
C CYS A 73 5.52 17.54 -0.01
N VAL A 74 4.93 16.60 0.72
CA VAL A 74 3.98 16.85 1.81
C VAL A 74 4.69 17.49 3.00
N ARG A 75 4.08 18.51 3.59
CA ARG A 75 4.60 19.22 4.77
C ARG A 75 3.50 19.36 5.82
N PRO A 76 3.81 19.43 7.11
CA PRO A 76 5.14 19.33 7.74
C PRO A 76 5.69 17.90 7.83
N ILE A 77 4.86 16.88 7.64
CA ILE A 77 5.22 15.47 7.70
C ILE A 77 4.96 14.83 6.33
N GLN A 78 5.94 14.13 5.79
CA GLN A 78 5.83 13.39 4.54
C GLN A 78 5.01 12.10 4.75
N CYS A 79 3.68 12.25 4.77
CA CYS A 79 2.72 11.18 5.02
C CYS A 79 1.51 11.29 4.08
N TYR A 80 0.61 10.32 4.11
CA TYR A 80 -0.67 10.36 3.39
C TYR A 80 -1.70 11.23 4.13
N SER A 81 -1.45 12.55 4.19
CA SER A 81 -2.43 13.50 4.71
C SER A 81 -3.69 13.56 3.82
N LEU A 82 -4.80 14.06 4.36
CA LEU A 82 -6.05 14.23 3.58
C LEU A 82 -5.84 15.04 2.30
N ALA A 83 -4.99 16.09 2.36
CA ALA A 83 -4.65 16.91 1.20
C ALA A 83 -3.87 16.10 0.15
N ALA A 84 -2.84 15.36 0.58
CA ALA A 84 -2.04 14.53 -0.33
C ALA A 84 -2.89 13.44 -1.00
N MET A 85 -3.74 12.76 -0.23
CA MET A 85 -4.64 11.75 -0.80
C MET A 85 -5.64 12.35 -1.79
N GLY A 86 -6.18 13.54 -1.49
CA GLY A 86 -7.09 14.24 -2.40
C GLY A 86 -6.43 14.60 -3.72
N GLU A 87 -5.21 15.15 -3.68
CA GLU A 87 -4.45 15.51 -4.89
C GLU A 87 -4.03 14.28 -5.70
N LEU A 88 -3.53 13.24 -5.03
CA LEU A 88 -3.19 11.96 -5.68
C LEU A 88 -4.42 11.36 -6.35
N LYS A 89 -5.54 11.25 -5.63
CA LYS A 89 -6.78 10.71 -6.20
C LYS A 89 -7.20 11.48 -7.45
N GLN A 90 -7.25 12.80 -7.39
CA GLN A 90 -7.63 13.64 -8.52
C GLN A 90 -6.72 13.40 -9.73
N MET A 91 -5.41 13.36 -9.52
CA MET A 91 -4.43 13.07 -10.57
C MET A 91 -4.66 11.66 -11.18
N LEU A 92 -4.86 10.64 -10.34
CA LEU A 92 -5.08 9.27 -10.80
C LEU A 92 -6.42 9.10 -11.54
N ASP A 93 -7.46 9.83 -11.13
CA ASP A 93 -8.74 9.89 -11.84
C ASP A 93 -8.58 10.52 -13.23
N ASP A 94 -7.83 11.63 -13.33
CA ASP A 94 -7.52 12.28 -14.61
C ASP A 94 -6.74 11.34 -15.55
N ILE A 95 -5.76 10.60 -15.03
CA ILE A 95 -5.00 9.59 -15.81
C ILE A 95 -5.94 8.50 -16.31
N SER A 96 -6.82 7.98 -15.43
CA SER A 96 -7.76 6.91 -15.75
C SER A 96 -8.80 7.33 -16.80
N ALA A 97 -9.22 8.59 -16.78
CA ALA A 97 -10.14 9.16 -17.77
C ALA A 97 -9.48 9.37 -19.15
N ASN A 98 -8.13 9.28 -19.24
CA ASN A 98 -7.37 9.51 -20.47
C ASN A 98 -6.50 8.28 -20.82
N PRO A 99 -7.09 7.17 -21.26
CA PRO A 99 -6.35 5.95 -21.60
C PRO A 99 -5.24 6.22 -22.62
N GLY A 100 -4.05 5.71 -22.29
CA GLY A 100 -2.88 5.88 -23.14
C GLY A 100 -2.19 7.26 -23.04
N LEU A 101 -2.65 8.18 -22.20
CA LEU A 101 -1.94 9.43 -21.91
C LEU A 101 -0.57 9.13 -21.30
N VAL A 102 -0.56 8.33 -20.25
CA VAL A 102 0.64 7.90 -19.52
C VAL A 102 0.98 6.45 -19.90
N ARG A 103 2.26 6.16 -20.15
CA ARG A 103 2.79 4.80 -20.35
C ARG A 103 3.62 4.33 -19.16
N HIS A 104 4.37 5.26 -18.57
CA HIS A 104 5.18 5.03 -17.39
C HIS A 104 4.74 6.00 -16.30
N PHE A 105 4.39 5.45 -15.14
CA PHE A 105 4.09 6.21 -13.94
C PHE A 105 5.22 6.00 -12.94
N VAL A 106 5.80 7.08 -12.46
CA VAL A 106 6.93 7.04 -11.53
C VAL A 106 6.57 7.84 -10.28
N MET A 107 6.86 7.27 -9.09
CA MET A 107 6.70 7.98 -7.83
C MET A 107 8.02 8.09 -7.09
N THR A 108 8.31 9.28 -6.58
CA THR A 108 9.50 9.63 -5.80
C THR A 108 9.15 10.59 -4.67
N SER A 109 10.12 11.03 -3.88
CA SER A 109 9.95 12.06 -2.85
C SER A 109 10.93 13.20 -3.05
N ASP A 110 10.50 14.43 -2.75
CA ASP A 110 11.36 15.63 -2.68
C ASP A 110 11.86 15.90 -1.25
N VAL A 111 11.44 15.08 -0.28
CA VAL A 111 11.89 15.23 1.11
C VAL A 111 13.17 14.40 1.30
N PRO A 112 14.30 15.04 1.61
CA PRO A 112 15.57 14.34 1.76
C PRO A 112 15.47 13.21 2.80
N GLN A 113 16.02 12.04 2.46
CA GLN A 113 16.06 10.86 3.33
C GLN A 113 14.69 10.33 3.80
N VAL A 114 13.59 10.80 3.22
CA VAL A 114 12.24 10.33 3.52
C VAL A 114 11.48 10.09 2.22
N PHE A 115 11.04 8.86 2.02
CA PHE A 115 10.08 8.60 0.96
C PHE A 115 8.66 8.87 1.46
N ASN A 116 8.19 8.14 2.49
CA ASN A 116 6.88 8.36 3.08
C ASN A 116 6.75 7.66 4.45
N PHE A 117 6.19 8.34 5.44
CA PHE A 117 5.97 7.81 6.78
C PHE A 117 4.61 7.10 6.96
N GLY A 118 3.84 6.92 5.88
CA GLY A 118 2.56 6.22 5.92
C GLY A 118 1.40 7.10 6.33
N GLY A 119 0.57 6.59 7.24
CA GLY A 119 -0.63 7.28 7.70
C GLY A 119 -0.36 8.55 8.50
N ASP A 120 -1.33 9.45 8.52
CA ASP A 120 -1.29 10.67 9.33
C ASP A 120 -1.60 10.33 10.81
N LEU A 121 -0.54 10.02 11.57
CA LEU A 121 -0.68 9.62 12.98
C LEU A 121 -1.34 10.69 13.86
N ALA A 122 -1.14 11.98 13.54
CA ALA A 122 -1.77 13.06 14.28
C ALA A 122 -3.28 13.07 14.07
N LEU A 123 -3.71 12.86 12.83
CA LEU A 123 -5.13 12.70 12.49
C LEU A 123 -5.71 11.46 13.18
N PHE A 124 -5.00 10.33 13.19
CA PHE A 124 -5.49 9.11 13.84
C PHE A 124 -5.74 9.31 15.33
N VAL A 125 -4.78 9.91 16.04
CA VAL A 125 -4.93 10.24 17.48
C VAL A 125 -6.15 11.13 17.71
N LEU A 126 -6.38 12.12 16.84
CA LEU A 126 -7.53 13.03 16.93
C LEU A 126 -8.86 12.25 16.77
N LEU A 127 -8.96 11.42 15.73
CA LEU A 127 -10.18 10.66 15.42
C LEU A 127 -10.48 9.60 16.49
N VAL A 128 -9.46 8.88 16.96
CA VAL A 128 -9.62 7.90 18.04
C VAL A 128 -10.10 8.56 19.33
N ARG A 129 -9.52 9.70 19.73
CA ARG A 129 -9.97 10.44 20.90
C ARG A 129 -11.39 11.00 20.77
N ALA A 130 -11.79 11.32 19.54
CA ALA A 130 -13.15 11.78 19.26
C ALA A 130 -14.18 10.63 19.17
N GLY A 131 -13.72 9.36 19.13
CA GLY A 131 -14.57 8.21 18.88
C GLY A 131 -15.14 8.17 17.46
N ASP A 132 -14.50 8.84 16.50
CA ASP A 132 -14.96 8.99 15.12
C ASP A 132 -14.42 7.85 14.23
N ILE A 133 -14.99 6.67 14.39
CA ILE A 133 -14.64 5.49 13.61
C ILE A 133 -14.98 5.64 12.11
N GLU A 134 -16.06 6.36 11.79
CA GLU A 134 -16.52 6.51 10.40
C GLU A 134 -15.50 7.31 9.58
N SER A 135 -14.98 8.41 10.13
CA SER A 135 -13.92 9.19 9.48
C SER A 135 -12.62 8.41 9.36
N LEU A 136 -12.28 7.60 10.38
CA LEU A 136 -11.09 6.75 10.36
C LEU A 136 -11.20 5.66 9.28
N GLU A 137 -12.34 4.99 9.20
CA GLU A 137 -12.62 3.99 8.15
C GLU A 137 -12.61 4.63 6.75
N LEU A 138 -13.20 5.81 6.60
CA LEU A 138 -13.18 6.56 5.33
C LEU A 138 -11.74 6.91 4.91
N TYR A 139 -10.89 7.30 5.87
CA TYR A 139 -9.47 7.52 5.61
C TYR A 139 -8.79 6.25 5.09
N GLY A 140 -8.95 5.13 5.78
CA GLY A 140 -8.39 3.84 5.36
C GLY A 140 -8.86 3.40 3.97
N ARG A 141 -10.14 3.57 3.66
CA ARG A 141 -10.71 3.29 2.32
C ARG A 141 -10.05 4.13 1.23
N ARG A 142 -9.81 5.42 1.47
CA ARG A 142 -9.10 6.29 0.52
C ARG A 142 -7.64 5.86 0.30
N CYS A 143 -6.98 5.38 1.34
CA CYS A 143 -5.65 4.79 1.20
C CYS A 143 -5.69 3.52 0.33
N VAL A 144 -6.69 2.65 0.54
CA VAL A 144 -6.89 1.45 -0.30
C VAL A 144 -7.16 1.83 -1.76
N ASP A 145 -7.96 2.87 -2.03
CA ASP A 145 -8.20 3.33 -3.40
C ASP A 145 -6.89 3.64 -4.15
N LEU A 146 -5.89 4.24 -3.48
CA LEU A 146 -4.60 4.55 -4.08
C LEU A 146 -3.80 3.29 -4.41
N VAL A 147 -3.67 2.35 -3.47
CA VAL A 147 -2.93 1.10 -3.71
C VAL A 147 -3.65 0.21 -4.71
N TRP A 148 -4.98 0.24 -4.74
CA TRP A 148 -5.79 -0.48 -5.70
C TRP A 148 -5.62 0.06 -7.12
N TRP A 149 -5.47 1.38 -7.27
CA TRP A 149 -5.15 1.96 -8.58
C TRP A 149 -3.79 1.46 -9.07
N MET A 150 -2.75 1.46 -8.21
CA MET A 150 -1.41 0.95 -8.57
C MET A 150 -1.46 -0.53 -8.98
N GLU A 151 -2.20 -1.36 -8.24
CA GLU A 151 -2.40 -2.77 -8.54
C GLU A 151 -3.02 -2.99 -9.94
N ASN A 152 -3.89 -2.09 -10.35
CA ASN A 152 -4.60 -2.20 -11.63
C ASN A 152 -3.94 -1.38 -12.77
N ALA A 153 -2.82 -0.72 -12.55
CA ALA A 153 -2.17 0.14 -13.53
C ALA A 153 -1.82 -0.59 -14.84
N ALA A 154 -1.42 -1.88 -14.77
CA ALA A 154 -1.17 -2.69 -15.95
C ALA A 154 -2.41 -2.89 -16.83
N LYS A 155 -3.62 -2.88 -16.25
CA LYS A 155 -4.89 -2.95 -17.00
C LYS A 155 -5.17 -1.65 -17.74
N LEU A 156 -4.68 -0.52 -17.22
CA LEU A 156 -4.74 0.80 -17.86
C LEU A 156 -3.64 1.02 -18.89
N GLY A 157 -2.77 0.03 -19.11
CA GLY A 157 -1.64 0.15 -20.04
C GLY A 157 -0.43 0.90 -19.46
N ILE A 158 -0.33 1.01 -18.13
CA ILE A 158 0.67 1.81 -17.42
C ILE A 158 1.64 0.89 -16.66
N HIS A 159 2.93 1.07 -16.89
CA HIS A 159 3.98 0.47 -16.05
C HIS A 159 4.33 1.43 -14.91
N THR A 160 4.36 0.90 -13.69
CA THR A 160 4.62 1.70 -12.49
C THR A 160 6.01 1.40 -11.91
N THR A 161 6.76 2.45 -11.57
CA THR A 161 8.07 2.35 -10.92
C THR A 161 8.10 3.29 -9.72
N VAL A 162 8.65 2.85 -8.60
CA VAL A 162 8.86 3.68 -7.42
C VAL A 162 10.33 3.73 -7.07
N LEU A 163 10.81 4.91 -6.68
CA LEU A 163 12.13 5.12 -6.10
C LEU A 163 11.99 5.67 -4.68
N ALA A 164 12.36 4.87 -3.70
CA ALA A 164 12.43 5.25 -2.31
C ALA A 164 13.87 5.60 -1.92
N GLN A 165 14.15 6.90 -1.79
CA GLN A 165 15.47 7.45 -1.45
C GLN A 165 15.66 7.64 0.06
N GLY A 166 14.76 7.14 0.87
CA GLY A 166 14.79 7.30 2.32
C GLY A 166 13.70 6.50 3.03
N ASP A 167 13.50 6.84 4.29
CA ASP A 167 12.61 6.11 5.19
C ASP A 167 11.21 5.91 4.62
N THR A 168 10.74 4.66 4.66
CA THR A 168 9.50 4.19 4.04
C THR A 168 8.75 3.34 5.05
N LEU A 169 7.93 3.97 5.91
CA LEU A 169 7.41 3.34 7.12
C LEU A 169 5.90 3.10 7.05
N GLY A 170 5.46 1.96 7.57
CA GLY A 170 4.05 1.62 7.67
C GLY A 170 3.33 1.70 6.33
N GLY A 171 2.26 2.50 6.27
CA GLY A 171 1.53 2.78 5.03
C GLY A 171 2.41 3.30 3.88
N GLY A 172 3.59 3.86 4.18
CA GLY A 172 4.60 4.21 3.17
C GLY A 172 5.13 2.96 2.46
N LEU A 173 5.47 1.90 3.20
CA LEU A 173 5.88 0.63 2.61
C LEU A 173 4.70 -0.06 1.92
N GLU A 174 3.50 -0.05 2.52
CA GLU A 174 2.30 -0.62 1.90
C GLU A 174 2.06 -0.01 0.51
N SER A 175 2.28 1.30 0.35
CA SER A 175 2.05 2.02 -0.90
C SER A 175 3.03 1.69 -2.01
N VAL A 176 4.25 1.23 -1.70
CA VAL A 176 5.26 0.86 -2.72
C VAL A 176 5.14 -0.59 -3.18
N LEU A 177 4.55 -1.47 -2.38
CA LEU A 177 4.45 -2.90 -2.69
C LEU A 177 3.65 -3.22 -3.96
N PRO A 178 2.57 -2.50 -4.34
CA PRO A 178 1.84 -2.75 -5.58
C PRO A 178 2.57 -2.26 -6.84
N PHE A 179 3.66 -1.51 -6.73
CA PHE A 179 4.42 -1.07 -7.90
C PHE A 179 5.07 -2.26 -8.63
N HIS A 180 5.11 -2.18 -9.96
CA HIS A 180 5.71 -3.21 -10.81
C HIS A 180 7.24 -3.27 -10.66
N LYS A 181 7.87 -2.14 -10.37
CA LYS A 181 9.31 -2.03 -10.12
C LYS A 181 9.56 -1.17 -8.89
N VAL A 182 10.26 -1.74 -7.91
CA VAL A 182 10.58 -1.10 -6.63
C VAL A 182 12.08 -0.92 -6.52
N ILE A 183 12.52 0.33 -6.41
CA ILE A 183 13.93 0.73 -6.29
C ILE A 183 14.12 1.43 -4.95
N PHE A 184 15.09 1.01 -4.17
CA PHE A 184 15.50 1.68 -2.94
C PHE A 184 16.94 2.16 -3.05
N GLU A 185 17.25 3.31 -2.45
CA GLU A 185 18.64 3.67 -2.21
C GLU A 185 19.17 2.99 -0.94
N ARG A 186 20.45 2.61 -0.98
CA ARG A 186 21.19 2.11 0.18
C ARG A 186 21.13 3.13 1.31
N GLY A 187 20.86 2.67 2.54
CA GLY A 187 20.66 3.50 3.70
C GLY A 187 19.21 3.85 4.01
N ALA A 188 18.27 3.61 3.09
CA ALA A 188 16.84 3.71 3.37
C ALA A 188 16.40 2.55 4.28
N HIS A 189 15.49 2.85 5.22
CA HIS A 189 14.86 1.85 6.09
C HIS A 189 13.36 1.76 5.79
N ALA A 190 12.83 0.54 5.83
CA ALA A 190 11.39 0.34 5.69
C ALA A 190 10.89 -0.82 6.56
N GLY A 191 9.61 -0.80 6.90
CA GLY A 191 8.97 -1.84 7.72
C GLY A 191 7.57 -1.44 8.13
N PHE A 192 6.94 -2.31 8.93
CA PHE A 192 5.59 -2.15 9.46
C PHE A 192 5.64 -2.02 10.99
N PRO A 193 5.90 -0.81 11.53
CA PRO A 193 6.11 -0.64 12.97
C PRO A 193 4.81 -0.57 13.79
N GLU A 194 3.65 -0.73 13.18
CA GLU A 194 2.34 -0.50 13.77
C GLU A 194 2.08 -1.32 15.04
N VAL A 195 2.57 -2.59 15.07
CA VAL A 195 2.38 -3.45 16.24
C VAL A 195 3.09 -2.95 17.50
N LEU A 196 4.11 -2.08 17.35
CA LEU A 196 4.81 -1.48 18.48
C LEU A 196 3.94 -0.50 19.30
N PHE A 197 2.85 -0.02 18.70
CA PHE A 197 1.83 0.80 19.36
C PHE A 197 0.43 0.18 19.27
N ASN A 198 0.37 -1.15 19.30
CA ASN A 198 -0.86 -1.96 19.35
C ASN A 198 -1.84 -1.75 18.18
N LEU A 199 -1.30 -1.46 16.99
CA LEU A 199 -2.07 -1.40 15.77
C LEU A 199 -1.44 -2.36 14.75
N PHE A 200 -1.95 -2.44 13.53
CA PHE A 200 -1.36 -3.19 12.43
C PHE A 200 -1.50 -2.40 11.12
N PRO A 201 -0.69 -2.69 10.07
CA PRO A 201 -0.78 -2.01 8.79
C PRO A 201 -2.08 -2.38 8.06
N GLY A 202 -2.88 -1.38 7.64
CA GLY A 202 -4.28 -1.56 7.22
C GLY A 202 -4.58 -1.30 5.75
N MET A 203 -3.58 -1.05 4.87
CA MET A 203 -3.86 -0.72 3.48
C MET A 203 -3.26 -1.72 2.46
N GLY A 204 -2.97 -2.96 2.88
CA GLY A 204 -2.58 -4.06 2.01
C GLY A 204 -1.24 -4.72 2.32
N ALA A 205 -0.62 -4.47 3.47
CA ALA A 205 0.65 -5.08 3.88
C ALA A 205 0.60 -6.62 3.76
N TRP A 206 -0.45 -7.24 4.28
CA TRP A 206 -0.62 -8.69 4.21
C TRP A 206 -0.69 -9.20 2.78
N ASP A 207 -1.63 -8.69 2.00
CA ASP A 207 -1.92 -9.17 0.64
C ASP A 207 -0.70 -9.01 -0.28
N PHE A 208 -0.10 -7.82 -0.31
CA PHE A 208 1.03 -7.53 -1.19
C PHE A 208 2.32 -8.21 -0.74
N THR A 209 2.60 -8.30 0.57
CA THR A 209 3.80 -8.97 1.06
C THR A 209 3.71 -10.48 0.86
N ILE A 210 2.54 -11.10 1.12
CA ILE A 210 2.31 -12.52 0.84
C ILE A 210 2.53 -12.82 -0.63
N ARG A 211 1.98 -12.00 -1.54
CA ARG A 211 2.13 -12.21 -2.98
C ARG A 211 3.58 -12.10 -3.46
N LYS A 212 4.35 -11.14 -2.93
CA LYS A 212 5.75 -10.92 -3.34
C LYS A 212 6.74 -11.88 -2.68
N ALA A 213 6.57 -12.15 -1.38
CA ALA A 213 7.59 -12.80 -0.56
C ALA A 213 7.10 -14.04 0.21
N GLY A 214 5.81 -14.32 0.18
CA GLY A 214 5.19 -15.44 0.87
C GLY A 214 4.78 -15.14 2.30
N PHE A 215 3.92 -16.02 2.85
CA PHE A 215 3.27 -15.85 4.16
C PHE A 215 4.28 -15.72 5.31
N ALA A 216 5.35 -16.51 5.31
CA ALA A 216 6.34 -16.49 6.40
C ALA A 216 7.02 -15.13 6.53
N VAL A 217 7.39 -14.49 5.40
CA VAL A 217 7.99 -13.15 5.39
C VAL A 217 6.97 -12.10 5.84
N ALA A 218 5.73 -12.16 5.35
CA ALA A 218 4.68 -11.23 5.77
C ALA A 218 4.44 -11.32 7.28
N ASN A 219 4.33 -12.54 7.83
CA ASN A 219 4.14 -12.80 9.24
C ASN A 219 5.31 -12.27 10.09
N GLU A 220 6.56 -12.54 9.68
CA GLU A 220 7.75 -12.01 10.35
C GLU A 220 7.74 -10.48 10.39
N MET A 221 7.56 -9.83 9.23
CA MET A 221 7.66 -8.38 9.11
C MET A 221 6.56 -7.64 9.86
N ILE A 222 5.32 -8.10 9.72
CA ILE A 222 4.16 -7.41 10.30
C ILE A 222 4.09 -7.62 11.82
N LEU A 223 4.35 -8.83 12.31
CA LEU A 223 4.24 -9.12 13.74
C LEU A 223 5.46 -8.72 14.56
N SER A 224 6.63 -8.53 13.94
CA SER A 224 7.82 -8.03 14.65
C SER A 224 7.83 -6.51 14.84
N GLY A 225 7.20 -5.76 13.94
CA GLY A 225 7.31 -4.29 13.88
C GLY A 225 8.71 -3.78 13.52
N ARG A 226 9.63 -4.69 13.16
CA ARG A 226 11.02 -4.38 12.89
C ARG A 226 11.17 -3.60 11.58
N LEU A 227 12.18 -2.73 11.54
CA LEU A 227 12.64 -2.08 10.33
C LEU A 227 13.74 -2.89 9.65
N TYR A 228 13.77 -2.82 8.33
CA TYR A 228 14.69 -3.53 7.45
C TYR A 228 15.46 -2.55 6.58
N THR A 229 16.70 -2.88 6.23
CA THR A 229 17.48 -2.13 5.25
C THR A 229 17.02 -2.46 3.82
N ALA A 230 17.43 -1.64 2.86
CA ALA A 230 17.16 -1.86 1.44
C ALA A 230 17.66 -3.25 0.97
N GLU A 231 18.82 -3.70 1.45
CA GLU A 231 19.41 -5.00 1.13
C GLU A 231 18.61 -6.17 1.72
N GLU A 232 18.16 -6.03 2.97
CA GLU A 232 17.32 -7.05 3.62
C GLU A 232 15.99 -7.21 2.88
N LEU A 233 15.38 -6.10 2.43
CA LEU A 233 14.17 -6.11 1.62
C LEU A 233 14.41 -6.69 0.22
N HIS A 234 15.55 -6.39 -0.38
CA HIS A 234 15.94 -6.99 -1.67
C HIS A 234 16.15 -8.50 -1.55
N TYR A 235 16.81 -8.96 -0.50
CA TYR A 235 16.94 -10.39 -0.22
C TYR A 235 15.59 -11.09 -0.06
N ARG A 236 14.61 -10.40 0.54
CA ARG A 236 13.22 -10.87 0.72
C ARG A 236 12.33 -10.68 -0.52
N ARG A 237 12.87 -10.17 -1.63
CA ARG A 237 12.13 -9.96 -2.88
C ARG A 237 11.04 -8.89 -2.83
N LEU A 238 11.09 -7.99 -1.87
CA LEU A 238 10.19 -6.84 -1.78
C LEU A 238 10.73 -5.62 -2.53
N VAL A 239 12.06 -5.53 -2.68
CA VAL A 239 12.77 -4.52 -3.46
C VAL A 239 13.46 -5.18 -4.64
N ASP A 240 13.31 -4.63 -5.83
CA ASP A 240 13.86 -5.18 -7.07
C ASP A 240 15.29 -4.71 -7.34
N VAL A 241 15.61 -3.47 -6.93
CA VAL A 241 16.93 -2.85 -7.15
C VAL A 241 17.33 -2.07 -5.90
N VAL A 242 18.56 -2.29 -5.45
CA VAL A 242 19.22 -1.40 -4.47
C VAL A 242 20.21 -0.55 -5.23
N ALA A 243 20.01 0.75 -5.24
CA ALA A 243 20.92 1.74 -5.83
C ALA A 243 21.86 2.29 -4.76
N GLU A 244 23.06 2.71 -5.13
CA GLU A 244 23.95 3.42 -4.23
C GLU A 244 23.38 4.82 -3.89
N PRO A 245 23.74 5.40 -2.73
CA PRO A 245 23.26 6.71 -2.34
C PRO A 245 23.53 7.77 -3.42
N GLY A 246 22.49 8.48 -3.85
CA GLY A 246 22.54 9.47 -4.92
C GLY A 246 22.49 8.89 -6.34
N GLU A 247 22.47 7.56 -6.52
CA GLU A 247 22.34 6.92 -7.84
C GLU A 247 20.91 6.43 -8.14
N GLY A 248 19.97 6.66 -7.24
CA GLY A 248 18.58 6.20 -7.38
C GLY A 248 17.91 6.70 -8.64
N GLU A 249 18.08 7.97 -8.99
CA GLU A 249 17.52 8.57 -10.21
C GLU A 249 18.09 7.92 -11.49
N ALA A 250 19.39 7.64 -11.52
CA ALA A 250 20.01 6.94 -12.65
C ALA A 250 19.52 5.48 -12.73
N ALA A 251 19.34 4.80 -11.61
CA ALA A 251 18.78 3.46 -11.56
C ALA A 251 17.31 3.43 -12.04
N LEU A 252 16.51 4.42 -11.66
CA LEU A 252 15.14 4.60 -12.10
C LEU A 252 15.07 4.81 -13.62
N GLU A 253 15.90 5.73 -14.17
CA GLU A 253 15.93 5.99 -15.62
C GLU A 253 16.31 4.72 -16.40
N ARG A 254 17.33 3.98 -15.95
CA ARG A 254 17.71 2.69 -16.56
C ARG A 254 16.55 1.71 -16.54
N ALA A 255 15.86 1.55 -15.39
CA ALA A 255 14.75 0.61 -15.26
C ALA A 255 13.59 0.93 -16.20
N VAL A 256 13.24 2.20 -16.36
CA VAL A 256 12.18 2.64 -17.30
C VAL A 256 12.59 2.38 -18.74
N ARG A 257 13.80 2.81 -19.15
CA ARG A 257 14.29 2.63 -20.53
C ARG A 257 14.49 1.16 -20.89
N GLU A 258 14.79 0.30 -19.95
CA GLU A 258 14.88 -1.14 -20.16
C GLU A 258 13.51 -1.77 -20.45
N VAL A 259 12.46 -1.31 -19.80
CA VAL A 259 11.09 -1.83 -19.97
C VAL A 259 10.42 -1.28 -21.22
N ASP A 260 10.67 -0.02 -21.59
CA ASP A 260 9.92 0.67 -22.63
C ASP A 260 9.86 -0.07 -23.99
N PRO A 261 10.95 -0.63 -24.54
CA PRO A 261 10.89 -1.38 -25.79
C PRO A 261 10.03 -2.66 -25.71
N ARG A 262 9.87 -3.22 -24.53
CA ARG A 262 9.13 -4.45 -24.24
C ARG A 262 7.81 -4.20 -23.52
N LEU A 263 7.40 -2.96 -23.35
CA LEU A 263 6.30 -2.55 -22.48
C LEU A 263 5.03 -3.36 -22.68
N ARG A 264 4.63 -3.58 -23.94
CA ARG A 264 3.40 -4.33 -24.26
C ARG A 264 3.43 -5.77 -23.73
N GLY A 265 4.55 -6.47 -23.92
CA GLY A 265 4.75 -7.83 -23.40
C GLY A 265 4.83 -7.86 -21.87
N THR A 266 5.55 -6.90 -21.29
CA THR A 266 5.65 -6.75 -19.83
C THR A 266 4.28 -6.55 -19.19
N LEU A 267 3.47 -5.63 -19.72
CA LEU A 267 2.11 -5.39 -19.20
C LEU A 267 1.18 -6.60 -19.39
N ALA A 268 1.34 -7.37 -20.47
CA ALA A 268 0.59 -8.61 -20.64
C ALA A 268 0.96 -9.65 -19.57
N ALA A 269 2.25 -9.80 -19.27
CA ALA A 269 2.74 -10.69 -18.22
C ALA A 269 2.27 -10.26 -16.82
N LEU A 270 2.30 -8.96 -16.51
CA LEU A 270 1.81 -8.42 -15.24
C LEU A 270 0.30 -8.65 -15.07
N ARG A 271 -0.50 -8.49 -16.12
CA ARG A 271 -1.93 -8.83 -16.09
C ARG A 271 -2.16 -10.33 -15.85
N ALA A 272 -1.35 -11.20 -16.47
CA ALA A 272 -1.41 -12.63 -16.20
C ALA A 272 -1.03 -12.96 -14.75
N GLN A 273 -0.05 -12.27 -14.18
CA GLN A 273 0.32 -12.39 -12.77
C GLN A 273 -0.85 -12.03 -11.84
N SER A 274 -1.58 -10.93 -12.13
CA SER A 274 -2.76 -10.54 -11.33
C SER A 274 -3.90 -11.57 -11.38
N VAL A 275 -3.97 -12.37 -12.46
CA VAL A 275 -4.92 -13.50 -12.54
C VAL A 275 -4.42 -14.71 -11.75
N ALA A 276 -3.11 -15.01 -11.82
CA ALA A 276 -2.51 -16.15 -11.14
C ALA A 276 -2.41 -15.99 -9.60
N ALA A 277 -2.21 -14.76 -9.14
CA ALA A 277 -2.10 -14.41 -7.73
C ALA A 277 -2.93 -13.13 -7.44
N PRO A 278 -4.27 -13.24 -7.42
CA PRO A 278 -5.15 -12.08 -7.32
C PRO A 278 -5.09 -11.43 -5.94
N ILE A 279 -5.01 -10.10 -5.92
CA ILE A 279 -5.39 -9.29 -4.74
C ILE A 279 -6.89 -8.98 -4.89
N ARG A 280 -7.65 -9.12 -3.82
CA ARG A 280 -9.08 -8.84 -3.82
C ARG A 280 -9.37 -7.52 -3.15
N HIS A 281 -10.11 -6.65 -3.82
CA HIS A 281 -10.51 -5.36 -3.26
C HIS A 281 -11.31 -5.51 -1.96
N GLU A 282 -12.20 -6.52 -1.94
CA GLU A 282 -13.02 -6.83 -0.77
C GLU A 282 -12.17 -7.19 0.45
N SER A 283 -11.07 -7.97 0.26
CA SER A 283 -10.12 -8.30 1.32
C SER A 283 -9.47 -7.06 1.91
N LEU A 284 -9.02 -6.13 1.05
CA LEU A 284 -8.42 -4.87 1.49
C LEU A 284 -9.43 -4.04 2.30
N MET A 285 -10.70 -3.97 1.87
CA MET A 285 -11.75 -3.22 2.57
C MET A 285 -12.15 -3.87 3.91
N GLU A 286 -12.15 -5.20 4.00
CA GLU A 286 -12.37 -5.92 5.27
C GLU A 286 -11.23 -5.64 6.26
N ILE A 287 -9.98 -5.61 5.79
CA ILE A 287 -8.81 -5.27 6.60
C ILE A 287 -8.90 -3.82 7.11
N VAL A 288 -9.34 -2.87 6.30
CA VAL A 288 -9.59 -1.47 6.74
C VAL A 288 -10.59 -1.42 7.89
N LYS A 289 -11.66 -2.20 7.82
CA LYS A 289 -12.66 -2.28 8.90
C LYS A 289 -12.04 -2.79 10.20
N LEU A 290 -11.34 -3.93 10.12
CA LEU A 290 -10.64 -4.50 11.27
C LEU A 290 -9.60 -3.53 11.85
N TRP A 291 -8.93 -2.78 10.99
CA TRP A 291 -7.96 -1.75 11.38
C TRP A 291 -8.63 -0.60 12.14
N ALA A 292 -9.76 -0.09 11.64
CA ALA A 292 -10.51 0.97 12.29
C ALA A 292 -11.06 0.53 13.66
N ASP A 293 -11.64 -0.67 13.74
CA ASP A 293 -12.11 -1.27 14.99
C ASP A 293 -10.97 -1.42 16.01
N SER A 294 -9.81 -1.90 15.56
CA SER A 294 -8.61 -2.05 16.40
C SER A 294 -8.10 -0.70 16.89
N ALA A 295 -8.11 0.33 16.03
CA ALA A 295 -7.69 1.67 16.40
C ALA A 295 -8.57 2.29 17.49
N MET A 296 -9.89 2.02 17.49
CA MET A 296 -10.80 2.46 18.56
C MET A 296 -10.53 1.80 19.90
N SER A 297 -9.77 0.71 19.94
CA SER A 297 -9.38 0.00 21.17
C SER A 297 -8.03 0.46 21.73
N LEU A 298 -7.36 1.43 21.08
CA LEU A 298 -6.06 1.95 21.53
C LEU A 298 -6.19 2.67 22.87
N THR A 299 -5.19 2.44 23.74
CA THR A 299 -5.12 3.08 25.04
C THR A 299 -4.45 4.45 24.96
N ASP A 300 -4.59 5.27 26.02
CA ASP A 300 -3.85 6.53 26.13
C ASP A 300 -2.33 6.36 26.02
N ARG A 301 -1.78 5.21 26.42
CA ARG A 301 -0.36 4.90 26.27
C ARG A 301 -0.02 4.77 24.77
N ASP A 302 -0.81 4.04 24.02
CA ASP A 302 -0.59 3.82 22.60
C ASP A 302 -0.71 5.12 21.80
N LEU A 303 -1.72 5.94 22.11
CA LEU A 303 -1.89 7.25 21.51
C LEU A 303 -0.70 8.19 21.80
N ARG A 304 -0.16 8.17 23.04
CA ARG A 304 1.07 8.93 23.37
C ARG A 304 2.29 8.44 22.59
N LEU A 305 2.40 7.12 22.30
CA LEU A 305 3.45 6.57 21.44
C LEU A 305 3.32 7.08 20.00
N MET A 306 2.10 7.07 19.46
CA MET A 306 1.82 7.62 18.13
C MET A 306 2.15 9.10 18.03
N GLU A 307 1.80 9.92 19.04
CA GLU A 307 2.17 11.34 19.11
C GLU A 307 3.68 11.54 19.16
N ARG A 308 4.41 10.68 19.87
CA ARG A 308 5.87 10.72 19.95
C ARG A 308 6.49 10.41 18.59
N LEU A 309 5.96 9.39 17.88
CA LEU A 309 6.36 9.07 16.52
C LEU A 309 6.06 10.21 15.54
N ALA A 310 4.87 10.79 15.58
CA ALA A 310 4.51 11.92 14.72
C ALA A 310 5.47 13.11 14.89
N ARG A 311 5.86 13.41 16.14
CA ARG A 311 6.88 14.44 16.40
C ARG A 311 8.26 14.09 15.86
N ALA A 312 8.65 12.80 15.94
CA ALA A 312 9.91 12.31 15.38
C ALA A 312 9.92 12.39 13.84
N GLN A 313 8.80 12.03 13.20
CA GLN A 313 8.59 12.18 11.76
C GLN A 313 8.70 13.64 11.30
N ALA A 314 8.09 14.57 12.05
CA ALA A 314 8.16 16.00 11.75
C ALA A 314 9.60 16.54 11.85
N ARG A 315 10.37 16.12 12.88
CA ARG A 315 11.79 16.49 13.00
C ARG A 315 12.60 16.00 11.79
N LYS A 316 12.45 14.73 11.41
CA LYS A 316 13.18 14.16 10.27
C LYS A 316 12.81 14.83 8.96
N ALA A 317 11.53 15.08 8.72
CA ALA A 317 11.06 15.82 7.54
C ALA A 317 11.56 17.29 7.51
N GLY A 318 11.89 17.86 8.66
CA GLY A 318 12.53 19.17 8.84
C GLY A 318 14.06 19.15 8.69
N GLY A 319 14.69 17.98 8.48
CA GLY A 319 16.14 17.83 8.27
C GLY A 319 16.94 17.52 9.53
N ALA A 320 16.31 17.10 10.64
CA ALA A 320 17.04 16.65 11.82
C ALA A 320 17.66 15.25 11.58
N ASP A 321 18.83 15.00 12.19
CA ASP A 321 19.52 13.70 12.08
C ASP A 321 18.72 12.58 12.75
N GLU A 322 18.21 12.82 13.96
CA GLU A 322 17.36 11.86 14.68
C GLU A 322 15.89 12.04 14.30
N GLY A 323 15.22 10.93 14.01
CA GLY A 323 13.83 10.95 13.55
C GLY A 323 13.05 9.70 13.89
N ALA A 324 12.17 9.30 12.97
CA ALA A 324 11.22 8.20 13.16
C ALA A 324 11.90 6.84 13.30
N VAL A 325 12.99 6.59 12.57
CA VAL A 325 13.72 5.31 12.62
C VAL A 325 14.34 5.08 14.00
N GLU A 326 14.99 6.10 14.57
CA GLU A 326 15.59 6.03 15.90
C GLU A 326 14.52 5.86 16.97
N GLU A 327 13.38 6.52 16.81
CA GLU A 327 12.26 6.37 17.73
C GLU A 327 11.66 4.96 17.68
N ILE A 328 11.52 4.38 16.49
CA ILE A 328 11.05 2.99 16.33
C ILE A 328 12.04 2.01 16.96
N LYS A 329 13.33 2.14 16.70
CA LYS A 329 14.38 1.32 17.33
C LYS A 329 14.34 1.42 18.87
N ARG A 330 14.05 2.60 19.42
CA ARG A 330 13.86 2.78 20.86
C ARG A 330 12.64 2.02 21.37
N LEU A 331 11.50 2.06 20.65
CA LEU A 331 10.31 1.30 21.01
C LEU A 331 10.54 -0.21 20.93
N GLU A 332 11.27 -0.70 19.94
CA GLU A 332 11.67 -2.11 19.84
C GLU A 332 12.45 -2.55 21.10
N LEU A 333 13.42 -1.73 21.54
CA LEU A 333 14.19 -1.99 22.74
C LEU A 333 13.31 -1.94 24.00
N GLU A 334 12.47 -0.93 24.16
CA GLU A 334 11.54 -0.80 25.29
C GLU A 334 10.64 -2.04 25.43
N ASN A 335 10.09 -2.53 24.32
CA ASN A 335 9.25 -3.74 24.30
C ASN A 335 10.06 -5.01 24.64
N ALA A 336 11.27 -5.17 24.11
CA ALA A 336 12.15 -6.30 24.41
C ALA A 336 12.58 -6.33 25.89
N TRP A 337 12.74 -5.17 26.53
CA TRP A 337 13.07 -5.07 27.97
C TRP A 337 11.85 -5.25 28.86
N GLY A 338 10.66 -4.80 28.43
CA GLY A 338 9.39 -5.00 29.14
C GLY A 338 9.06 -6.47 29.33
N ASP A 339 9.24 -7.27 28.31
CA ASP A 339 9.02 -8.73 28.36
C ASP A 339 9.97 -9.45 29.31
N ARG A 340 11.23 -9.02 29.39
CA ARG A 340 12.22 -9.59 30.35
C ARG A 340 11.86 -9.28 31.81
N ARG A 341 11.37 -8.08 32.11
CA ARG A 341 10.92 -7.72 33.46
C ARG A 341 9.68 -8.51 33.90
N SER A 342 8.69 -8.63 33.02
CA SER A 342 7.47 -9.42 33.30
C SER A 342 7.75 -10.92 33.47
N GLY A 343 8.77 -11.44 32.77
CA GLY A 343 9.26 -12.82 32.95
C GLY A 343 10.04 -13.03 34.25
N PHE A 344 10.74 -12.01 34.74
CA PHE A 344 11.47 -12.06 36.00
C PHE A 344 10.51 -11.94 37.19
N GLU A 345 9.54 -11.06 37.17
CA GLU A 345 8.53 -10.92 38.23
C GLU A 345 7.63 -12.16 38.35
N ARG A 346 7.29 -12.84 37.22
CA ARG A 346 6.55 -14.09 37.26
C ARG A 346 7.36 -15.25 37.87
N ARG A 347 8.68 -15.25 37.82
CA ARG A 347 9.56 -16.24 38.44
C ARG A 347 9.80 -15.99 39.93
N THR A 348 9.75 -14.75 40.37
CA THR A 348 9.96 -14.37 41.78
C THR A 348 8.69 -14.44 42.61
N SER A 349 7.50 -14.30 42.02
CA SER A 349 6.20 -14.44 42.71
C SER A 349 5.71 -15.91 42.88
N GLY A 350 6.35 -16.88 42.22
CA GLY A 350 6.02 -18.31 42.29
C GLY A 350 6.77 -19.12 43.39
N GLY A 351 7.60 -18.45 44.19
CA GLY A 351 8.50 -19.11 45.17
C GLY A 351 8.19 -18.84 46.64
N GLY A 352 6.97 -19.01 47.10
CA GLY A 352 6.63 -18.84 48.50
C GLY A 352 5.36 -19.58 48.90
N ASP A 353 5.47 -20.74 49.40
CA ASP A 353 4.93 -21.32 50.61
C ASP A 353 4.67 -22.82 50.49
N ARG A 354 5.67 -23.61 50.76
CA ARG A 354 5.48 -24.98 51.27
C ARG A 354 6.24 -25.10 52.57
N ARG A 355 5.68 -24.53 53.64
CA ARG A 355 6.02 -24.98 55.01
C ARG A 355 5.01 -26.01 55.47
N MET A 356 5.55 -27.17 55.69
CA MET A 356 5.19 -28.24 56.63
C MET A 356 4.09 -27.89 57.66
N ARG A 357 3.12 -28.77 57.75
CA ARG A 357 2.54 -29.31 58.98
C ARG A 357 2.21 -30.80 58.64
N GLY A 358 2.78 -31.63 59.32
CA GLY A 358 2.56 -32.38 60.51
C GLY A 358 2.55 -33.84 60.23
#